data_e25f6b1f47c1a41d5b8ed11c9e95b08d
#
_entry.id   e25f6b1f47c1a41d5b8ed11c9e95b08d
#
_cell.length_a   1.000
_cell.length_b   1.000
_cell.length_c   1.000
_cell.angle_alpha   90.00
_cell.angle_beta   90.00
_cell.angle_gamma   90.00
#
_symmetry.space_group_name_H-M   'P 1'
#
loop_
_entity.id
_entity.type
_entity.pdbx_description
1 polymer ?
#
loop_
_entity_poly.entity_id
_entity_poly.type
_entity_poly.pdbx_seq_one_letter_code
_entity_poly.pdbx_strand_id
1 'polypeptide(L)'
;MKLVENLYAYLWPGITMAEMQRYGNNCNSYLIANSLKEGKHIIIDPGQVVNEVEQRCLDRLIVEMNKDGIRVDDIGLIIYTHAHPDHYEAGPAIKGMSNAPIAISKDESEFMNTVGRQMAKQLEAFGIRIPEIAADLYLEDGELDLGEAKAILRILNTPGHSPGHVSIYWPDMKALFGGDLVFNGSTGRVDIPGGSARLIKESIEKVSQLEIEYLLTGHQYGSPGIIQGRENIKRNFDFVRRNVFPYL
;
A
#
# COMPACT_ATOMS: atom_id res chain seq x y z
N MET A 1 -15.01 -2.45 -3.42
CA MET A 1 -15.98 -2.68 -2.30
C MET A 1 -15.94 -1.51 -1.35
N LYS A 2 -17.06 -0.84 -1.13
CA LYS A 2 -17.18 0.24 -0.15
C LYS A 2 -17.12 -0.32 1.28
N LEU A 3 -16.20 0.16 2.11
CA LEU A 3 -16.10 -0.22 3.53
C LEU A 3 -16.98 0.66 4.41
N VAL A 4 -16.81 1.96 4.26
CA VAL A 4 -17.62 3.00 4.91
C VAL A 4 -17.75 4.18 3.96
N GLU A 5 -18.37 5.28 4.38
CA GLU A 5 -18.47 6.47 3.56
C GLU A 5 -17.09 6.96 3.12
N ASN A 6 -16.92 7.15 1.81
CA ASN A 6 -15.69 7.60 1.15
C ASN A 6 -14.46 6.70 1.27
N LEU A 7 -14.54 5.50 1.86
CA LEU A 7 -13.45 4.54 1.96
C LEU A 7 -13.78 3.25 1.20
N TYR A 8 -12.94 2.91 0.23
CA TYR A 8 -13.09 1.71 -0.61
C TYR A 8 -11.84 0.84 -0.52
N ALA A 9 -12.05 -0.47 -0.60
CA ALA A 9 -10.99 -1.45 -0.70
C ALA A 9 -11.19 -2.32 -1.95
N TYR A 10 -10.11 -2.52 -2.69
CA TYR A 10 -10.02 -3.39 -3.86
C TYR A 10 -9.02 -4.49 -3.55
N LEU A 11 -9.53 -5.55 -2.92
CA LEU A 11 -8.70 -6.63 -2.39
C LEU A 11 -8.29 -7.59 -3.50
N TRP A 12 -7.01 -7.94 -3.51
CA TRP A 12 -6.49 -8.98 -4.40
C TRP A 12 -6.74 -10.37 -3.78
N PRO A 13 -7.22 -11.37 -4.55
CA PRO A 13 -7.46 -12.71 -4.02
C PRO A 13 -6.18 -13.38 -3.53
N GLY A 14 -6.18 -13.91 -2.31
CA GLY A 14 -4.99 -14.50 -1.69
C GLY A 14 -5.25 -15.13 -0.33
N ILE A 15 -6.53 -15.37 0.04
CA ILE A 15 -6.87 -16.00 1.32
C ILE A 15 -6.56 -17.49 1.29
N THR A 16 -6.78 -18.16 0.17
CA THR A 16 -6.54 -19.60 0.02
C THR A 16 -5.32 -19.88 -0.87
N MET A 17 -4.67 -21.02 -0.66
CA MET A 17 -3.56 -21.47 -1.53
C MET A 17 -3.99 -21.59 -3.00
N ALA A 18 -5.23 -22.01 -3.25
CA ALA A 18 -5.79 -22.11 -4.60
C ALA A 18 -5.94 -20.71 -5.24
N GLU A 19 -6.34 -19.70 -4.47
CA GLU A 19 -6.37 -18.32 -4.95
C GLU A 19 -4.98 -17.77 -5.24
N MET A 20 -4.02 -17.96 -4.34
CA MET A 20 -2.63 -17.52 -4.54
C MET A 20 -2.03 -18.15 -5.81
N GLN A 21 -2.21 -19.44 -6.03
CA GLN A 21 -1.73 -20.13 -7.23
C GLN A 21 -2.44 -19.65 -8.50
N ARG A 22 -3.74 -19.36 -8.44
CA ARG A 22 -4.54 -18.96 -9.59
C ARG A 22 -4.34 -17.51 -9.99
N TYR A 23 -4.24 -16.62 -9.01
CA TYR A 23 -4.24 -15.18 -9.23
C TYR A 23 -2.85 -14.55 -9.12
N GLY A 24 -1.87 -15.27 -8.57
CA GLY A 24 -0.52 -14.76 -8.35
C GLY A 24 -0.47 -13.60 -7.35
N ASN A 25 0.66 -12.90 -7.31
CA ASN A 25 0.87 -11.80 -6.39
C ASN A 25 0.34 -10.47 -6.94
N ASN A 26 -0.29 -9.69 -6.09
CA ASN A 26 -0.58 -8.27 -6.25
C ASN A 26 -1.02 -7.71 -4.90
N CYS A 27 -0.91 -6.41 -4.69
CA CYS A 27 -1.36 -5.80 -3.44
C CYS A 27 -2.87 -5.56 -3.40
N ASN A 28 -3.37 -5.26 -2.21
CA ASN A 28 -4.66 -4.63 -1.99
C ASN A 28 -4.55 -3.13 -2.27
N SER A 29 -5.44 -2.59 -3.09
CA SER A 29 -5.53 -1.17 -3.36
C SER A 29 -6.64 -0.53 -2.52
N TYR A 30 -6.40 0.68 -2.04
CA TYR A 30 -7.39 1.43 -1.27
C TYR A 30 -7.68 2.77 -1.92
N LEU A 31 -8.91 3.29 -1.71
CA LEU A 31 -9.30 4.55 -2.30
C LEU A 31 -10.10 5.39 -1.28
N ILE A 32 -9.71 6.65 -1.17
CA ILE A 32 -10.42 7.67 -0.40
C ILE A 32 -11.16 8.56 -1.40
N ALA A 33 -12.49 8.39 -1.47
CA ALA A 33 -13.31 9.10 -2.43
C ALA A 33 -13.63 10.52 -1.98
N ASN A 34 -13.82 11.42 -2.95
CA ASN A 34 -14.23 12.81 -2.73
C ASN A 34 -13.38 13.55 -1.69
N SER A 35 -12.12 13.17 -1.56
CA SER A 35 -11.20 13.66 -0.54
C SER A 35 -10.42 14.90 -0.97
N LEU A 36 -10.36 15.17 -2.27
CA LEU A 36 -9.66 16.30 -2.85
C LEU A 36 -10.64 17.34 -3.44
N LYS A 37 -10.08 18.46 -3.90
CA LYS A 37 -10.81 19.49 -4.64
C LYS A 37 -11.57 18.88 -5.84
N GLU A 38 -12.71 19.48 -6.21
CA GLU A 38 -13.55 19.03 -7.32
C GLU A 38 -14.07 17.59 -7.20
N GLY A 39 -14.06 17.01 -5.97
CA GLY A 39 -14.52 15.64 -5.75
C GLY A 39 -13.54 14.56 -6.21
N LYS A 40 -12.29 14.93 -6.52
CA LYS A 40 -11.24 13.99 -6.89
C LYS A 40 -10.90 13.04 -5.75
N HIS A 41 -10.29 11.90 -6.09
CA HIS A 41 -10.03 10.78 -5.19
C HIS A 41 -8.53 10.58 -4.96
N ILE A 42 -8.19 9.95 -3.84
CA ILE A 42 -6.84 9.46 -3.56
C ILE A 42 -6.85 7.95 -3.72
N ILE A 43 -5.92 7.38 -4.49
CA ILE A 43 -5.66 5.95 -4.54
C ILE A 43 -4.35 5.64 -3.83
N ILE A 44 -4.34 4.57 -3.04
CA ILE A 44 -3.17 4.08 -2.29
C ILE A 44 -2.83 2.70 -2.81
N ASP A 45 -1.58 2.51 -3.23
CA ASP A 45 -1.01 1.27 -3.77
C ASP A 45 -1.86 0.67 -4.90
N PRO A 46 -1.77 1.20 -6.13
CA PRO A 46 -2.60 0.73 -7.24
C PRO A 46 -2.22 -0.65 -7.79
N GLY A 47 -1.14 -1.25 -7.30
CA GLY A 47 -0.72 -2.58 -7.70
C GLY A 47 0.07 -2.66 -9.00
N GLN A 48 0.03 -3.83 -9.62
CA GLN A 48 0.68 -4.13 -10.90
C GLN A 48 -0.23 -3.84 -12.11
N VAL A 49 0.37 -3.70 -13.27
CA VAL A 49 -0.35 -3.72 -14.56
C VAL A 49 -0.71 -5.17 -14.91
N VAL A 50 0.30 -6.05 -14.93
CA VAL A 50 0.17 -7.50 -15.17
C VAL A 50 1.12 -8.21 -14.24
N ASN A 51 0.67 -9.24 -13.55
CA ASN A 51 1.52 -9.99 -12.62
C ASN A 51 2.18 -11.23 -13.27
N GLU A 52 2.93 -11.99 -12.48
CA GLU A 52 3.74 -13.14 -12.90
C GLU A 52 2.92 -14.34 -13.46
N VAL A 53 1.62 -14.37 -13.21
CA VAL A 53 0.69 -15.37 -13.78
C VAL A 53 -0.24 -14.77 -14.85
N GLU A 54 0.20 -13.67 -15.45
CA GLU A 54 -0.46 -12.97 -16.56
C GLU A 54 -1.87 -12.43 -16.21
N GLN A 55 -2.17 -12.20 -14.91
CA GLN A 55 -3.40 -11.53 -14.53
C GLN A 55 -3.29 -10.03 -14.82
N ARG A 56 -4.30 -9.47 -15.48
CA ARG A 56 -4.42 -8.05 -15.81
C ARG A 56 -4.91 -7.27 -14.58
N CYS A 57 -4.00 -6.99 -13.64
CA CYS A 57 -4.31 -6.44 -12.32
C CYS A 57 -4.94 -5.05 -12.42
N LEU A 58 -4.36 -4.15 -13.23
CA LEU A 58 -4.88 -2.79 -13.43
C LEU A 58 -6.27 -2.80 -14.06
N ASP A 59 -6.51 -3.63 -15.08
CA ASP A 59 -7.84 -3.71 -15.69
C ASP A 59 -8.89 -4.16 -14.69
N ARG A 60 -8.55 -5.14 -13.85
CA ARG A 60 -9.42 -5.60 -12.79
C ARG A 60 -9.70 -4.49 -11.77
N LEU A 61 -8.69 -3.75 -11.35
CA LEU A 61 -8.85 -2.60 -10.45
C LEU A 61 -9.82 -1.58 -11.05
N ILE A 62 -9.63 -1.19 -12.30
CA ILE A 62 -10.50 -0.23 -13.00
C ILE A 62 -11.94 -0.75 -13.11
N VAL A 63 -12.12 -2.05 -13.41
CA VAL A 63 -13.45 -2.67 -13.47
C VAL A 63 -14.14 -2.62 -12.10
N GLU A 64 -13.43 -2.93 -11.02
CA GLU A 64 -13.98 -2.90 -9.67
C GLU A 64 -14.29 -1.45 -9.21
N MET A 65 -13.44 -0.48 -9.54
CA MET A 65 -13.70 0.94 -9.30
C MET A 65 -14.97 1.43 -10.03
N ASN A 66 -15.12 1.06 -11.31
CA ASN A 66 -16.29 1.43 -12.11
C ASN A 66 -17.60 0.84 -11.55
N LYS A 67 -17.60 -0.36 -10.95
CA LYS A 67 -18.78 -0.93 -10.25
C LYS A 67 -19.21 -0.08 -9.05
N ASP A 68 -18.27 0.58 -8.42
CA ASP A 68 -18.51 1.50 -7.30
C ASP A 68 -18.82 2.95 -7.78
N GLY A 69 -18.92 3.17 -9.10
CA GLY A 69 -19.16 4.49 -9.71
C GLY A 69 -17.94 5.41 -9.71
N ILE A 70 -16.75 4.86 -9.51
CA ILE A 70 -15.49 5.61 -9.45
C ILE A 70 -14.75 5.42 -10.76
N ARG A 71 -14.43 6.53 -11.44
CA ARG A 71 -13.69 6.52 -12.70
C ARG A 71 -12.21 6.76 -12.43
N VAL A 72 -11.37 6.14 -13.24
CA VAL A 72 -9.91 6.33 -13.12
C VAL A 72 -9.49 7.79 -13.38
N ASP A 73 -10.17 8.50 -14.27
CA ASP A 73 -9.92 9.92 -14.57
C ASP A 73 -10.25 10.85 -13.38
N ASP A 74 -11.01 10.37 -12.38
CA ASP A 74 -11.34 11.13 -11.17
C ASP A 74 -10.30 10.93 -10.05
N ILE A 75 -9.26 10.13 -10.28
CA ILE A 75 -8.11 10.06 -9.39
C ILE A 75 -7.35 11.39 -9.45
N GLY A 76 -7.09 11.98 -8.30
CA GLY A 76 -6.38 13.26 -8.15
C GLY A 76 -5.04 13.15 -7.43
N LEU A 77 -4.78 12.00 -6.79
CA LEU A 77 -3.50 11.70 -6.14
C LEU A 77 -3.28 10.19 -6.07
N ILE A 78 -2.07 9.76 -6.40
CA ILE A 78 -1.60 8.37 -6.26
C ILE A 78 -0.57 8.35 -5.14
N ILE A 79 -0.78 7.56 -4.09
CA ILE A 79 0.15 7.40 -2.98
C ILE A 79 0.70 5.98 -2.99
N TYR A 80 2.01 5.84 -2.86
CA TYR A 80 2.66 4.56 -2.60
C TYR A 80 3.11 4.47 -1.15
N THR A 81 2.78 3.34 -0.50
CA THR A 81 3.34 3.03 0.81
C THR A 81 4.82 2.72 0.71
N HIS A 82 5.22 2.04 -0.35
CA HIS A 82 6.60 1.70 -0.66
C HIS A 82 6.76 1.33 -2.15
N ALA A 83 7.95 0.95 -2.56
CA ALA A 83 8.32 0.80 -3.96
C ALA A 83 8.55 -0.66 -4.41
N HIS A 84 7.82 -1.62 -3.87
CA HIS A 84 7.77 -2.94 -4.47
C HIS A 84 6.83 -2.95 -5.68
N PRO A 85 7.18 -3.65 -6.78
CA PRO A 85 6.45 -3.59 -8.04
C PRO A 85 4.95 -3.85 -7.90
N ASP A 86 4.57 -4.76 -7.03
CA ASP A 86 3.20 -5.13 -6.76
C ASP A 86 2.37 -4.05 -6.02
N HIS A 87 2.99 -2.92 -5.64
CA HIS A 87 2.32 -1.74 -5.08
C HIS A 87 2.30 -0.55 -6.04
N TYR A 88 3.38 -0.32 -6.82
CA TYR A 88 3.54 0.94 -7.56
C TYR A 88 3.40 0.83 -9.09
N GLU A 89 3.58 -0.36 -9.68
CA GLU A 89 3.75 -0.52 -11.14
C GLU A 89 2.60 0.07 -11.97
N ALA A 90 1.37 0.00 -11.49
CA ALA A 90 0.21 0.54 -12.18
C ALA A 90 0.08 2.08 -12.10
N GLY A 91 0.79 2.73 -11.19
CA GLY A 91 0.67 4.17 -10.98
C GLY A 91 0.96 5.04 -12.20
N PRO A 92 2.06 4.82 -12.97
CA PRO A 92 2.31 5.57 -14.21
C PRO A 92 1.18 5.45 -15.24
N ALA A 93 0.55 4.28 -15.34
CA ALA A 93 -0.59 4.08 -16.23
C ALA A 93 -1.82 4.86 -15.76
N ILE A 94 -2.12 4.83 -14.44
CA ILE A 94 -3.20 5.65 -13.85
C ILE A 94 -2.91 7.14 -14.02
N LYS A 95 -1.67 7.59 -13.78
CA LYS A 95 -1.25 8.97 -14.03
C LYS A 95 -1.49 9.38 -15.49
N GLY A 96 -1.19 8.51 -16.44
CA GLY A 96 -1.45 8.75 -17.87
C GLY A 96 -2.93 8.94 -18.20
N MET A 97 -3.84 8.33 -17.44
CA MET A 97 -5.29 8.46 -17.63
C MET A 97 -5.90 9.65 -16.86
N SER A 98 -5.41 9.94 -15.66
CA SER A 98 -6.02 10.90 -14.72
C SER A 98 -5.29 12.23 -14.60
N ASN A 99 -4.01 12.30 -15.02
CA ASN A 99 -3.05 13.37 -14.72
C ASN A 99 -2.76 13.54 -13.21
N ALA A 100 -3.09 12.54 -12.38
CA ALA A 100 -2.83 12.58 -10.95
C ALA A 100 -1.32 12.56 -10.66
N PRO A 101 -0.81 13.40 -9.75
CA PRO A 101 0.56 13.29 -9.28
C PRO A 101 0.77 12.00 -8.48
N ILE A 102 2.03 11.51 -8.49
CA ILE A 102 2.49 10.36 -7.74
C ILE A 102 3.28 10.84 -6.53
N ALA A 103 2.92 10.36 -5.34
CA ALA A 103 3.55 10.65 -4.07
C ALA A 103 4.17 9.39 -3.45
N ILE A 104 5.42 9.48 -3.00
CA ILE A 104 6.17 8.42 -2.31
C ILE A 104 7.14 9.06 -1.31
N SER A 105 7.61 8.34 -0.31
CA SER A 105 8.65 8.86 0.58
C SER A 105 9.97 9.10 -0.18
N LYS A 106 10.72 10.10 0.26
CA LYS A 106 12.01 10.42 -0.35
C LYS A 106 13.01 9.27 -0.20
N ASP A 107 13.08 8.67 0.99
CA ASP A 107 13.98 7.56 1.29
C ASP A 107 13.71 6.34 0.39
N GLU A 108 12.43 6.07 0.10
CA GLU A 108 12.03 4.98 -0.79
C GLU A 108 12.42 5.26 -2.24
N SER A 109 12.18 6.50 -2.69
CA SER A 109 12.58 6.94 -4.04
C SER A 109 14.11 6.86 -4.22
N GLU A 110 14.90 7.30 -3.22
CA GLU A 110 16.36 7.21 -3.25
C GLU A 110 16.85 5.76 -3.24
N PHE A 111 16.26 4.90 -2.41
CA PHE A 111 16.58 3.47 -2.36
C PHE A 111 16.35 2.80 -3.71
N MET A 112 15.21 3.05 -4.35
CA MET A 112 14.90 2.48 -5.66
C MET A 112 15.79 3.03 -6.77
N ASN A 113 16.16 4.30 -6.70
CA ASN A 113 17.07 4.91 -7.69
C ASN A 113 18.54 4.46 -7.53
N THR A 114 18.88 3.79 -6.44
CA THR A 114 20.22 3.25 -6.16
C THR A 114 20.24 1.72 -6.19
N VAL A 115 19.86 1.09 -5.08
CA VAL A 115 19.88 -0.38 -4.92
C VAL A 115 18.87 -1.05 -5.84
N GLY A 116 17.64 -0.52 -5.90
CA GLY A 116 16.58 -1.05 -6.76
C GLY A 116 16.97 -1.02 -8.24
N ARG A 117 17.64 0.02 -8.72
CA ARG A 117 18.13 0.10 -10.11
C ARG A 117 19.22 -0.94 -10.42
N GLN A 118 20.08 -1.27 -9.46
CA GLN A 118 21.05 -2.35 -9.65
C GLN A 118 20.36 -3.71 -9.79
N MET A 119 19.35 -3.96 -8.95
CA MET A 119 18.54 -5.17 -9.04
C MET A 119 17.72 -5.22 -10.34
N ALA A 120 17.10 -4.11 -10.73
CA ALA A 120 16.35 -4.01 -11.98
C ALA A 120 17.21 -4.39 -13.20
N LYS A 121 18.45 -3.89 -13.29
CA LYS A 121 19.39 -4.26 -14.37
C LYS A 121 19.72 -5.75 -14.40
N GLN A 122 19.80 -6.42 -13.24
CA GLN A 122 20.01 -7.86 -13.19
C GLN A 122 18.78 -8.62 -13.70
N LEU A 123 17.58 -8.17 -13.36
CA LEU A 123 16.32 -8.77 -13.79
C LEU A 123 16.02 -8.52 -15.28
N GLU A 124 16.44 -7.36 -15.83
CA GLU A 124 16.36 -7.08 -17.27
C GLU A 124 17.10 -8.11 -18.12
N ALA A 125 18.21 -8.65 -17.62
CA ALA A 125 18.93 -9.74 -18.30
C ALA A 125 18.08 -11.03 -18.43
N PHE A 126 17.04 -11.18 -17.63
CA PHE A 126 16.06 -12.26 -17.69
C PHE A 126 14.73 -11.85 -18.33
N GLY A 127 14.68 -10.67 -18.98
CA GLY A 127 13.49 -10.15 -19.65
C GLY A 127 12.45 -9.50 -18.72
N ILE A 128 12.78 -9.34 -17.44
CA ILE A 128 11.89 -8.70 -16.45
C ILE A 128 12.21 -7.21 -16.40
N ARG A 129 11.24 -6.38 -16.79
CA ARG A 129 11.40 -4.93 -16.78
C ARG A 129 10.72 -4.34 -15.53
N ILE A 130 11.51 -3.66 -14.69
CA ILE A 130 11.00 -2.91 -13.55
C ILE A 130 10.92 -1.43 -13.96
N PRO A 131 9.72 -0.80 -13.97
CA PRO A 131 9.57 0.62 -14.31
C PRO A 131 10.36 1.52 -13.36
N GLU A 132 10.85 2.65 -13.86
CA GLU A 132 11.41 3.69 -13.00
C GLU A 132 10.30 4.37 -12.19
N ILE A 133 10.60 4.68 -10.93
CA ILE A 133 9.69 5.46 -10.09
C ILE A 133 9.97 6.94 -10.32
N ALA A 134 9.03 7.61 -10.96
CA ALA A 134 9.01 9.05 -11.08
C ALA A 134 8.04 9.63 -10.05
N ALA A 135 8.57 10.11 -8.93
CA ALA A 135 7.78 10.83 -7.93
C ALA A 135 7.56 12.29 -8.37
N ASP A 136 6.31 12.76 -8.24
CA ASP A 136 6.00 14.19 -8.40
C ASP A 136 6.03 14.92 -7.05
N LEU A 137 5.76 14.19 -5.95
CA LEU A 137 5.69 14.70 -4.59
C LEU A 137 6.43 13.74 -3.64
N TYR A 138 7.09 14.31 -2.64
CA TYR A 138 7.67 13.51 -1.55
C TYR A 138 6.81 13.57 -0.29
N LEU A 139 6.55 12.40 0.27
CA LEU A 139 5.84 12.24 1.54
C LEU A 139 6.82 12.42 2.70
N GLU A 140 6.44 13.24 3.67
CA GLU A 140 7.20 13.47 4.91
C GLU A 140 6.36 13.02 6.12
N ASP A 141 7.01 12.60 7.22
CA ASP A 141 6.33 12.21 8.46
C ASP A 141 5.54 13.40 9.03
N GLY A 142 4.25 13.23 9.26
CA GLY A 142 3.36 14.29 9.74
C GLY A 142 2.07 14.42 8.94
N GLU A 143 1.41 15.55 9.05
CA GLU A 143 0.19 15.82 8.27
C GLU A 143 0.53 16.04 6.80
N LEU A 144 -0.21 15.35 5.93
CA LEU A 144 -0.12 15.55 4.49
C LEU A 144 -0.97 16.76 4.11
N ASP A 145 -0.32 17.86 3.75
CA ASP A 145 -1.00 19.07 3.26
C ASP A 145 -1.52 18.83 1.84
N LEU A 146 -2.80 18.67 1.73
CA LEU A 146 -3.55 18.54 0.47
C LEU A 146 -4.35 19.81 0.13
N GLY A 147 -4.03 20.94 0.78
CA GLY A 147 -4.70 22.22 0.61
C GLY A 147 -6.16 22.17 1.08
N GLU A 148 -7.12 22.40 0.16
CA GLU A 148 -8.55 22.38 0.48
C GLU A 148 -9.14 20.94 0.51
N ALA A 149 -8.34 19.93 0.86
CA ALA A 149 -8.82 18.57 0.97
C ALA A 149 -9.80 18.40 2.14
N LYS A 150 -10.76 17.48 1.96
CA LYS A 150 -11.73 17.15 3.02
C LYS A 150 -11.17 16.08 3.99
N ALA A 151 -10.17 15.32 3.58
CA ALA A 151 -9.53 14.31 4.41
C ALA A 151 -8.18 14.84 4.89
N ILE A 152 -7.98 14.88 6.20
CA ILE A 152 -6.67 15.13 6.81
C ILE A 152 -6.00 13.78 6.98
N LEU A 153 -4.90 13.56 6.26
CA LEU A 153 -4.11 12.34 6.35
C LEU A 153 -2.81 12.60 7.09
N ARG A 154 -2.33 11.61 7.81
CA ARG A 154 -1.01 11.63 8.46
C ARG A 154 -0.13 10.57 7.85
N ILE A 155 1.02 10.98 7.36
CA ILE A 155 2.07 10.07 6.92
C ILE A 155 2.89 9.68 8.14
N LEU A 156 3.16 8.40 8.26
CA LEU A 156 3.95 7.82 9.34
C LEU A 156 5.12 7.07 8.73
N ASN A 157 6.34 7.51 8.95
CA ASN A 157 7.51 6.72 8.57
C ASN A 157 7.50 5.42 9.36
N THR A 158 7.41 4.30 8.65
CA THR A 158 7.32 2.95 9.19
C THR A 158 8.31 2.01 8.48
N PRO A 159 9.62 2.32 8.52
CA PRO A 159 10.64 1.52 7.86
C PRO A 159 10.73 0.11 8.46
N GLY A 160 11.26 -0.83 7.66
CA GLY A 160 11.56 -2.18 8.11
C GLY A 160 11.25 -3.25 7.09
N HIS A 161 10.15 -3.16 6.33
CA HIS A 161 9.92 -3.94 5.13
C HIS A 161 10.75 -3.39 3.95
N SER A 162 10.72 -2.08 3.79
CA SER A 162 11.65 -1.31 2.95
C SER A 162 12.17 -0.10 3.73
N PRO A 163 13.25 0.57 3.28
CA PRO A 163 13.88 1.66 4.04
C PRO A 163 13.00 2.90 4.19
N GLY A 164 12.23 3.21 3.16
CA GLY A 164 11.37 4.39 3.11
C GLY A 164 9.88 4.07 3.20
N HIS A 165 9.52 2.86 3.66
CA HIS A 165 8.12 2.47 3.85
C HIS A 165 7.38 3.48 4.73
N VAL A 166 6.17 3.86 4.31
CA VAL A 166 5.25 4.70 5.07
C VAL A 166 3.91 4.01 5.27
N SER A 167 3.29 4.27 6.41
CA SER A 167 1.87 3.99 6.62
C SER A 167 1.09 5.29 6.57
N ILE A 168 -0.14 5.25 6.07
CA ILE A 168 -1.02 6.42 5.99
C ILE A 168 -2.12 6.25 7.05
N TYR A 169 -2.25 7.22 7.93
CA TYR A 169 -3.30 7.21 8.93
C TYR A 169 -4.34 8.29 8.62
N TRP A 170 -5.61 7.91 8.59
CA TRP A 170 -6.75 8.81 8.45
C TRP A 170 -7.46 8.94 9.81
N PRO A 171 -7.19 10.01 10.60
CA PRO A 171 -7.67 10.14 11.97
C PRO A 171 -9.19 10.11 12.10
N ASP A 172 -9.92 10.82 11.23
CA ASP A 172 -11.38 10.94 11.30
C ASP A 172 -12.07 9.58 11.16
N MET A 173 -11.50 8.71 10.36
CA MET A 173 -12.01 7.34 10.11
C MET A 173 -11.31 6.30 10.98
N LYS A 174 -10.29 6.67 11.74
CA LYS A 174 -9.41 5.76 12.48
C LYS A 174 -8.93 4.60 11.59
N ALA A 175 -8.61 4.92 10.33
CA ALA A 175 -8.16 3.96 9.34
C ALA A 175 -6.64 4.06 9.15
N LEU A 176 -5.94 2.93 9.26
CA LEU A 176 -4.52 2.81 8.99
C LEU A 176 -4.31 1.98 7.72
N PHE A 177 -3.82 2.61 6.68
CA PHE A 177 -3.30 1.94 5.48
C PHE A 177 -1.87 1.51 5.78
N GLY A 178 -1.72 0.25 6.11
CA GLY A 178 -0.47 -0.29 6.67
C GLY A 178 0.56 -0.68 5.61
N GLY A 179 0.16 -0.79 4.33
CA GLY A 179 1.03 -1.40 3.33
C GLY A 179 1.54 -2.76 3.81
N ASP A 180 2.83 -2.99 3.65
CA ASP A 180 3.49 -4.23 4.05
C ASP A 180 4.17 -4.15 5.43
N LEU A 181 3.63 -3.32 6.32
CA LEU A 181 4.10 -3.25 7.70
C LEU A 181 3.65 -4.45 8.52
N VAL A 182 2.34 -4.65 8.58
CA VAL A 182 1.71 -5.70 9.40
C VAL A 182 0.48 -6.24 8.71
N PHE A 183 0.33 -7.57 8.74
CA PHE A 183 -0.80 -8.31 8.21
C PHE A 183 -1.63 -8.94 9.33
N ASN A 184 -2.65 -9.69 8.96
CA ASN A 184 -3.42 -10.46 9.92
C ASN A 184 -2.60 -11.70 10.34
N GLY A 185 -1.98 -11.63 11.52
CA GLY A 185 -1.15 -12.68 12.10
C GLY A 185 0.29 -12.74 11.60
N SER A 186 0.75 -11.77 10.81
CA SER A 186 2.14 -11.74 10.31
C SER A 186 2.61 -10.30 10.03
N THR A 187 3.81 -10.18 9.46
CA THR A 187 4.42 -8.90 9.05
C THR A 187 4.94 -8.97 7.62
N GLY A 188 5.24 -7.83 7.03
CA GLY A 188 6.04 -7.77 5.82
C GLY A 188 7.40 -8.45 6.00
N ARG A 189 7.95 -8.97 4.92
CA ARG A 189 9.28 -9.61 4.89
C ARG A 189 10.35 -8.60 5.22
N VAL A 190 11.39 -9.07 5.90
CA VAL A 190 12.57 -8.26 6.26
C VAL A 190 13.88 -8.88 5.75
N ASP A 191 13.80 -10.04 5.10
CA ASP A 191 14.89 -10.80 4.51
C ASP A 191 15.18 -10.43 3.04
N ILE A 192 14.73 -9.26 2.63
CA ILE A 192 14.88 -8.68 1.30
C ILE A 192 15.79 -7.44 1.36
N PRO A 193 16.36 -6.97 0.25
CA PRO A 193 17.19 -5.78 0.23
C PRO A 193 16.47 -4.56 0.83
N GLY A 194 17.11 -3.90 1.80
CA GLY A 194 16.53 -2.79 2.55
C GLY A 194 15.69 -3.20 3.76
N GLY A 195 15.40 -4.50 3.92
CA GLY A 195 14.64 -5.03 5.05
C GLY A 195 15.40 -4.96 6.38
N SER A 196 14.69 -4.79 7.50
CA SER A 196 15.24 -4.71 8.85
C SER A 196 14.24 -5.19 9.91
N ALA A 197 14.58 -6.33 10.52
CA ALA A 197 13.80 -6.90 11.62
C ALA A 197 13.65 -5.95 12.81
N ARG A 198 14.68 -5.16 13.13
CA ARG A 198 14.63 -4.17 14.21
C ARG A 198 13.65 -3.04 13.87
N LEU A 199 13.79 -2.46 12.68
CA LEU A 199 12.97 -1.31 12.28
C LEU A 199 11.49 -1.68 12.11
N ILE A 200 11.16 -2.85 11.57
CA ILE A 200 9.75 -3.26 11.41
C ILE A 200 9.07 -3.44 12.77
N LYS A 201 9.79 -3.99 13.78
CA LYS A 201 9.28 -4.10 15.15
C LYS A 201 9.00 -2.72 15.74
N GLU A 202 9.95 -1.78 15.65
CA GLU A 202 9.80 -0.40 16.13
C GLU A 202 8.63 0.32 15.43
N SER A 203 8.49 0.13 14.13
CA SER A 203 7.40 0.70 13.32
C SER A 203 6.03 0.16 13.71
N ILE A 204 5.91 -1.17 13.94
CA ILE A 204 4.68 -1.79 14.41
C ILE A 204 4.33 -1.28 15.82
N GLU A 205 5.31 -1.15 16.72
CA GLU A 205 5.07 -0.56 18.04
C GLU A 205 4.58 0.90 17.94
N LYS A 206 5.18 1.72 17.06
CA LYS A 206 4.75 3.10 16.79
C LYS A 206 3.27 3.15 16.40
N VAL A 207 2.86 2.38 15.39
CA VAL A 207 1.47 2.45 14.89
C VAL A 207 0.47 1.79 15.84
N SER A 208 0.88 0.82 16.67
CA SER A 208 0.00 0.17 17.63
C SER A 208 -0.51 1.08 18.75
N GLN A 209 0.09 2.28 18.91
CA GLN A 209 -0.35 3.31 19.85
C GLN A 209 -1.50 4.18 19.32
N LEU A 210 -1.84 4.04 18.04
CA LEU A 210 -2.92 4.82 17.43
C LEU A 210 -4.30 4.21 17.76
N GLU A 211 -5.31 5.06 17.69
CA GLU A 211 -6.70 4.60 17.70
C GLU A 211 -7.08 4.09 16.31
N ILE A 212 -7.11 2.77 16.12
CA ILE A 212 -7.39 2.15 14.81
C ILE A 212 -8.68 1.34 14.90
N GLU A 213 -9.61 1.62 13.99
CA GLU A 213 -10.85 0.85 13.77
C GLU A 213 -10.78 0.03 12.48
N TYR A 214 -9.95 0.45 11.52
CA TYR A 214 -9.70 -0.24 10.26
C TYR A 214 -8.20 -0.34 10.04
N LEU A 215 -7.65 -1.56 10.13
CA LEU A 215 -6.29 -1.87 9.70
C LEU A 215 -6.37 -2.49 8.31
N LEU A 216 -5.82 -1.77 7.33
CA LEU A 216 -5.89 -2.02 5.90
C LEU A 216 -4.50 -2.45 5.43
N THR A 217 -4.33 -3.72 5.16
CA THR A 217 -3.01 -4.34 4.89
C THR A 217 -2.71 -4.45 3.41
N GLY A 218 -1.43 -4.48 3.04
CA GLY A 218 -1.03 -4.61 1.64
C GLY A 218 -1.47 -5.92 0.99
N HIS A 219 -1.59 -7.02 1.75
CA HIS A 219 -1.91 -8.34 1.20
C HIS A 219 -2.87 -9.16 2.05
N GLN A 220 -3.42 -10.22 1.43
CA GLN A 220 -4.31 -11.21 2.04
C GLN A 220 -3.61 -12.58 2.25
N TYR A 221 -2.33 -12.65 2.47
CA TYR A 221 -1.56 -13.89 2.58
C TYR A 221 -2.15 -14.90 3.59
N GLY A 222 -3.08 -15.76 3.11
CA GLY A 222 -3.75 -16.78 3.91
C GLY A 222 -4.78 -16.26 4.92
N SER A 223 -5.05 -14.96 4.95
CA SER A 223 -5.95 -14.32 5.92
C SER A 223 -6.55 -13.03 5.36
N PRO A 224 -7.68 -12.54 5.90
CA PRO A 224 -8.29 -11.30 5.43
C PRO A 224 -7.35 -10.10 5.50
N GLY A 225 -7.27 -9.32 4.42
CA GLY A 225 -6.45 -8.10 4.29
C GLY A 225 -7.03 -6.87 5.02
N ILE A 226 -8.18 -7.01 5.66
CA ILE A 226 -8.81 -5.97 6.46
C ILE A 226 -9.11 -6.53 7.83
N ILE A 227 -8.61 -5.85 8.88
CA ILE A 227 -8.95 -6.14 10.26
C ILE A 227 -9.78 -4.96 10.77
N GLN A 228 -11.02 -5.25 11.16
CA GLN A 228 -11.95 -4.25 11.64
C GLN A 228 -12.25 -4.42 13.14
N GLY A 229 -12.34 -3.28 13.82
CA GLY A 229 -12.66 -3.16 15.24
C GLY A 229 -11.42 -3.15 16.11
N ARG A 230 -11.37 -2.19 17.02
CA ARG A 230 -10.24 -1.91 17.92
C ARG A 230 -9.71 -3.13 18.66
N GLU A 231 -10.61 -3.96 19.20
CA GLU A 231 -10.23 -5.16 19.95
C GLU A 231 -9.61 -6.25 19.07
N ASN A 232 -10.08 -6.41 17.84
CA ASN A 232 -9.50 -7.34 16.88
C ASN A 232 -8.09 -6.91 16.46
N ILE A 233 -7.93 -5.60 16.20
CA ILE A 233 -6.65 -5.00 15.81
C ILE A 233 -5.65 -5.11 16.96
N LYS A 234 -6.06 -4.81 18.19
CA LYS A 234 -5.22 -4.99 19.37
C LYS A 234 -4.77 -6.44 19.53
N ARG A 235 -5.71 -7.40 19.41
CA ARG A 235 -5.37 -8.83 19.45
C ARG A 235 -4.39 -9.22 18.35
N ASN A 236 -4.51 -8.64 17.14
CA ASN A 236 -3.56 -8.88 16.06
C ASN A 236 -2.16 -8.37 16.41
N PHE A 237 -2.02 -7.14 16.90
CA PHE A 237 -0.73 -6.62 17.36
C PHE A 237 -0.12 -7.48 18.48
N ASP A 238 -0.94 -7.89 19.45
CA ASP A 238 -0.48 -8.77 20.55
C ASP A 238 -0.06 -10.14 20.04
N PHE A 239 -0.75 -10.70 19.06
CA PHE A 239 -0.38 -11.94 18.40
C PHE A 239 0.97 -11.81 17.69
N VAL A 240 1.14 -10.76 16.89
CA VAL A 240 2.38 -10.48 16.15
C VAL A 240 3.57 -10.33 17.09
N ARG A 241 3.42 -9.58 18.19
CA ARG A 241 4.47 -9.43 19.21
C ARG A 241 4.91 -10.75 19.80
N ARG A 242 3.96 -11.63 20.12
CA ARG A 242 4.25 -12.89 20.80
C ARG A 242 4.74 -13.99 19.89
N ASN A 243 4.22 -14.05 18.64
CA ASN A 243 4.37 -15.21 17.76
C ASN A 243 5.18 -14.92 16.50
N VAL A 244 5.39 -13.65 16.13
CA VAL A 244 6.15 -13.28 14.93
C VAL A 244 7.49 -12.62 15.30
N PHE A 245 7.48 -11.62 16.19
CA PHE A 245 8.69 -10.89 16.59
C PHE A 245 9.87 -11.76 17.05
N PRO A 246 9.67 -12.89 17.75
CA PRO A 246 10.80 -13.75 18.16
C PRO A 246 11.54 -14.40 16.99
N TYR A 247 10.92 -14.44 15.79
CA TYR A 247 11.46 -15.15 14.63
C TYR A 247 11.92 -14.19 13.49
N LEU A 248 11.81 -12.89 13.72
CA LEU A 248 12.33 -11.86 12.83
C LEU A 248 13.80 -11.54 13.10
#